data_f4ef95a1a82143fa639748ac674dd6f3
#
_entry.id   f4ef95a1a82143fa639748ac674dd6f3
#
_cell.length_a   1.000
_cell.length_b   1.000
_cell.length_c   1.000
_cell.angle_alpha   90.00
_cell.angle_beta   90.00
_cell.angle_gamma   90.00
#
_symmetry.space_group_name_H-M   'P 1'
#
loop_
_entity.id
_entity.type
_entity.pdbx_description
1 polymer ?
#
loop_
_entity_poly.entity_id
_entity_poly.type
_entity_poly.pdbx_seq_one_letter_code
_entity_poly.pdbx_strand_id
1 'polypeptide(L)'
;SAASDVYKRQGLIYRGDRIVNWCPHCKTAISNAEVDFVEQPSNLWHVRYDAPDGSYSIICATTRPETILGDTGIAVNPNDPRYTEIVGKTVVVPIIGREIPIVADEYVEMDFGTGAVKITPSHDPNDFEVGQRTGLPRMCVFTEDGHINELGGQYAGLTTKECRKIFVEDL
;
A
#
# COMPACT_ATOMS: atom_id res chain seq x y z
N SER A 1 -4.65 -34.60 5.32
CA SER A 1 -4.86 -35.68 6.31
C SER A 1 -6.25 -35.52 6.92
N ALA A 2 -6.84 -36.62 7.47
CA ALA A 2 -8.17 -36.59 8.09
C ALA A 2 -8.30 -35.50 9.18
N ALA A 3 -7.25 -35.24 9.94
CA ALA A 3 -7.23 -34.16 10.92
C ALA A 3 -7.36 -32.78 10.28
N SER A 4 -6.67 -32.51 9.17
CA SER A 4 -6.78 -31.23 8.42
C SER A 4 -8.19 -31.02 7.88
N ASP A 5 -8.86 -32.08 7.46
CA ASP A 5 -10.22 -32.00 6.94
C ASP A 5 -11.25 -31.69 8.03
N VAL A 6 -11.05 -32.23 9.25
CA VAL A 6 -11.88 -31.91 10.41
C VAL A 6 -11.74 -30.45 10.80
N TYR A 7 -10.51 -29.94 10.93
CA TYR A 7 -10.25 -28.53 11.27
C TYR A 7 -10.78 -27.57 10.20
N LYS A 8 -10.69 -27.94 8.92
CA LYS A 8 -11.26 -27.15 7.83
C LYS A 8 -12.78 -27.06 7.91
N ARG A 9 -13.48 -28.19 8.19
CA ARG A 9 -14.94 -28.23 8.36
C ARG A 9 -15.42 -27.44 9.57
N GLN A 10 -14.59 -27.34 10.60
CA GLN A 10 -14.88 -26.55 11.81
C GLN A 10 -14.55 -25.07 11.65
N GLY A 11 -14.03 -24.62 10.49
CA GLY A 11 -13.63 -23.23 10.25
C GLY A 11 -12.34 -22.81 10.95
N LEU A 12 -11.63 -23.75 11.61
CA LEU A 12 -10.38 -23.45 12.33
C LEU A 12 -9.17 -23.32 11.39
N ILE A 13 -9.28 -23.87 10.17
CA ILE A 13 -8.26 -23.73 9.11
C ILE A 13 -8.96 -23.27 7.84
N TYR A 14 -8.47 -22.21 7.25
CA TYR A 14 -8.95 -21.68 5.99
C TYR A 14 -7.79 -21.27 5.09
N ARG A 15 -8.04 -21.19 3.79
CA ARG A 15 -7.12 -20.60 2.82
C ARG A 15 -7.38 -19.10 2.73
N GLY A 16 -6.32 -18.32 2.83
CA GLY A 16 -6.39 -16.87 2.66
C GLY A 16 -5.02 -16.31 2.35
N ASP A 17 -5.01 -15.18 1.68
CA ASP A 17 -3.77 -14.46 1.43
C ASP A 17 -3.28 -13.80 2.71
N ARG A 18 -1.98 -13.74 2.86
CA ARG A 18 -1.28 -13.05 3.95
C ARG A 18 -0.05 -12.35 3.39
N ILE A 19 0.30 -11.23 3.97
CA ILE A 19 1.61 -10.63 3.74
C ILE A 19 2.66 -11.46 4.44
N VAL A 20 3.74 -11.72 3.71
CA VAL A 20 4.93 -12.45 4.19
C VAL A 20 6.18 -11.69 3.79
N ASN A 21 7.26 -11.86 4.57
CA ASN A 21 8.58 -11.42 4.11
C ASN A 21 9.01 -12.26 2.92
N TRP A 22 9.48 -11.62 1.89
CA TRP A 22 9.87 -12.25 0.63
C TRP A 22 11.33 -11.92 0.28
N CYS A 23 12.12 -12.93 -0.02
CA CYS A 23 13.49 -12.77 -0.51
C CYS A 23 13.50 -12.79 -2.05
N PRO A 24 13.74 -11.64 -2.73
CA PRO A 24 13.77 -11.60 -4.19
C PRO A 24 14.96 -12.35 -4.80
N HIS A 25 16.02 -12.57 -4.04
CA HIS A 25 17.19 -13.36 -4.48
C HIS A 25 16.89 -14.86 -4.48
N CYS A 26 16.36 -15.37 -3.38
CA CYS A 26 16.01 -16.79 -3.23
C CYS A 26 14.66 -17.14 -3.85
N LYS A 27 13.82 -16.13 -4.14
CA LYS A 27 12.43 -16.27 -4.64
C LYS A 27 11.59 -17.18 -3.73
N THR A 28 11.66 -16.89 -2.43
CA THR A 28 10.93 -17.64 -1.41
C THR A 28 10.47 -16.74 -0.26
N ALA A 29 9.41 -17.16 0.41
CA ALA A 29 9.01 -16.57 1.68
C ALA A 29 10.06 -16.90 2.76
N ILE A 30 10.32 -15.93 3.63
CA ILE A 30 11.20 -16.06 4.79
C ILE A 30 10.46 -15.73 6.08
N SER A 31 10.86 -16.35 7.18
CA SER A 31 10.26 -16.09 8.49
C SER A 31 10.74 -14.75 9.07
N ASN A 32 10.00 -14.21 10.03
CA ASN A 32 10.40 -12.99 10.73
C ASN A 32 11.74 -13.15 11.46
N ALA A 33 12.09 -14.37 11.85
CA ALA A 33 13.35 -14.67 12.53
C ALA A 33 14.58 -14.61 11.59
N GLU A 34 14.36 -14.62 10.27
CA GLU A 34 15.40 -14.53 9.23
C GLU A 34 15.58 -13.11 8.69
N VAL A 35 14.87 -12.14 9.25
CA VAL A 35 14.92 -10.73 8.82
C VAL A 35 15.66 -9.90 9.84
N ASP A 36 16.76 -9.29 9.40
CA ASP A 36 17.49 -8.29 10.16
C ASP A 36 17.04 -6.89 9.75
N PHE A 37 16.73 -6.06 10.75
CA PHE A 37 16.39 -4.66 10.53
C PHE A 37 17.66 -3.82 10.54
N VAL A 38 17.89 -3.11 9.44
CA VAL A 38 19.03 -2.21 9.29
C VAL A 38 18.51 -0.79 9.10
N GLU A 39 18.91 0.12 9.97
CA GLU A 39 18.61 1.54 9.82
C GLU A 39 19.30 2.11 8.59
N GLN A 40 18.54 2.78 7.74
CA GLN A 40 19.07 3.45 6.56
C GLN A 40 18.53 4.88 6.50
N PRO A 41 19.37 5.87 6.12
CA PRO A 41 18.89 7.22 5.88
C PRO A 41 17.84 7.19 4.76
N SER A 42 16.70 7.79 5.03
CA SER A 42 15.58 7.88 4.10
C SER A 42 14.98 9.27 4.13
N ASN A 43 14.19 9.61 3.11
CA ASN A 43 13.42 10.84 3.06
C ASN A 43 11.95 10.52 3.32
N LEU A 44 11.23 11.52 3.80
CA LEU A 44 9.78 11.49 3.88
C LEU A 44 9.25 12.39 2.75
N TRP A 45 8.68 11.77 1.73
CA TRP A 45 8.10 12.48 0.60
C TRP A 45 6.63 12.81 0.87
N HIS A 46 6.26 14.06 0.61
CA HIS A 46 4.86 14.50 0.66
C HIS A 46 4.33 14.52 -0.76
N VAL A 47 3.37 13.66 -1.03
CA VAL A 47 2.81 13.46 -2.36
C VAL A 47 1.35 13.90 -2.38
N ARG A 48 1.00 14.71 -3.37
CA ARG A 48 -0.36 15.23 -3.54
C ARG A 48 -1.16 14.31 -4.48
N TYR A 49 -2.36 13.99 -4.03
CA TYR A 49 -3.38 13.29 -4.80
C TYR A 49 -4.51 14.27 -5.06
N ASP A 50 -4.80 14.56 -6.30
CA ASP A 50 -5.85 15.48 -6.70
C ASP A 50 -7.17 14.73 -6.98
N ALA A 51 -8.29 15.39 -6.74
CA ALA A 51 -9.60 14.90 -7.19
C ALA A 51 -9.64 14.84 -8.74
N PRO A 52 -10.42 13.92 -9.34
CA PRO A 52 -10.53 13.83 -10.81
C PRO A 52 -10.99 15.14 -11.47
N ASP A 53 -11.79 15.94 -10.78
CA ASP A 53 -12.28 17.25 -11.23
C ASP A 53 -11.46 18.44 -10.71
N GLY A 54 -10.40 18.20 -9.93
CA GLY A 54 -9.55 19.22 -9.33
C GLY A 54 -10.18 20.01 -8.18
N SER A 55 -11.34 19.61 -7.68
CA SER A 55 -12.08 20.37 -6.64
C SER A 55 -11.46 20.29 -5.25
N TYR A 56 -10.67 19.27 -4.96
CA TYR A 56 -9.91 19.10 -3.71
C TYR A 56 -8.64 18.30 -3.95
N SER A 57 -7.77 18.29 -2.97
CA SER A 57 -6.58 17.46 -2.95
C SER A 57 -6.29 16.95 -1.55
N ILE A 58 -5.53 15.85 -1.45
CA ILE A 58 -5.05 15.30 -0.20
C ILE A 58 -3.55 15.02 -0.31
N ILE A 59 -2.81 15.30 0.76
CA ILE A 59 -1.36 15.05 0.79
C ILE A 59 -1.08 13.89 1.72
N CYS A 60 -0.37 12.88 1.22
CA CYS A 60 0.12 11.76 2.00
C CYS A 60 1.63 11.80 2.11
N ALA A 61 2.17 11.43 3.27
CA ALA A 61 3.59 11.28 3.48
C ALA A 61 4.01 9.81 3.34
N THR A 62 5.11 9.54 2.65
CA THR A 62 5.63 8.18 2.46
C THR A 62 7.16 8.15 2.44
N THR A 63 7.72 7.07 2.96
CA THR A 63 9.16 6.75 2.84
C THR A 63 9.46 5.84 1.65
N ARG A 64 8.41 5.31 0.98
CA ARG A 64 8.51 4.34 -0.10
C ARG A 64 7.68 4.76 -1.32
N PRO A 65 8.10 5.83 -2.04
CA PRO A 65 7.32 6.36 -3.17
C PRO A 65 7.11 5.35 -4.31
N GLU A 66 8.00 4.39 -4.50
CA GLU A 66 7.83 3.32 -5.49
C GLU A 66 6.59 2.45 -5.25
N THR A 67 6.07 2.40 -4.02
CA THR A 67 4.85 1.63 -3.73
C THR A 67 3.57 2.36 -4.10
N ILE A 68 3.63 3.67 -4.40
CA ILE A 68 2.48 4.47 -4.87
C ILE A 68 1.85 3.85 -6.12
N LEU A 69 2.67 3.21 -6.96
CA LEU A 69 2.19 2.46 -8.13
C LEU A 69 1.10 1.44 -7.79
N GLY A 70 1.13 0.88 -6.57
CA GLY A 70 0.19 -0.11 -6.06
C GLY A 70 -0.86 0.44 -5.10
N ASP A 71 -1.00 1.75 -4.96
CA ASP A 71 -2.00 2.34 -4.09
C ASP A 71 -3.41 2.00 -4.55
N THR A 72 -4.25 1.59 -3.60
CA THR A 72 -5.65 1.22 -3.85
C THR A 72 -6.65 2.04 -3.05
N GLY A 73 -6.16 2.90 -2.17
CA GLY A 73 -6.97 3.84 -1.41
C GLY A 73 -6.12 4.80 -0.59
N ILE A 74 -6.76 5.82 -0.06
CA ILE A 74 -6.22 6.70 0.97
C ILE A 74 -7.09 6.55 2.21
N ALA A 75 -6.47 6.31 3.37
CA ALA A 75 -7.16 6.24 4.64
C ALA A 75 -7.00 7.55 5.41
N VAL A 76 -8.06 7.97 6.07
CA VAL A 76 -8.12 9.11 6.99
C VAL A 76 -8.87 8.71 8.26
N ASN A 77 -8.61 9.39 9.36
CA ASN A 77 -9.36 9.12 10.58
C ASN A 77 -10.81 9.61 10.43
N PRO A 78 -11.84 8.81 10.81
CA PRO A 78 -13.25 9.21 10.71
C PRO A 78 -13.61 10.44 11.54
N ASN A 79 -12.83 10.74 12.58
CA ASN A 79 -13.03 11.87 13.47
C ASN A 79 -12.21 13.12 13.05
N ASP A 80 -11.45 13.06 11.96
CA ASP A 80 -10.64 14.18 11.50
C ASP A 80 -11.50 15.18 10.69
N PRO A 81 -11.75 16.39 11.25
CA PRO A 81 -12.61 17.36 10.61
C PRO A 81 -12.07 17.88 9.25
N ARG A 82 -10.76 17.72 9.01
CA ARG A 82 -10.12 18.16 7.76
C ARG A 82 -10.57 17.35 6.55
N TYR A 83 -10.97 16.10 6.78
CA TYR A 83 -11.24 15.13 5.70
C TYR A 83 -12.67 14.60 5.66
N THR A 84 -13.52 14.97 6.65
CA THR A 84 -14.89 14.45 6.77
C THR A 84 -15.70 14.60 5.48
N GLU A 85 -15.54 15.73 4.76
CA GLU A 85 -16.32 16.01 3.53
C GLU A 85 -15.83 15.22 2.30
N ILE A 86 -14.64 14.66 2.35
CA ILE A 86 -14.03 13.95 1.21
C ILE A 86 -13.98 12.43 1.40
N VAL A 87 -14.34 11.91 2.58
CA VAL A 87 -14.49 10.45 2.79
C VAL A 87 -15.56 9.91 1.83
N GLY A 88 -15.25 8.80 1.18
CA GLY A 88 -16.10 8.18 0.16
C GLY A 88 -15.99 8.76 -1.24
N LYS A 89 -15.23 9.85 -1.41
CA LYS A 89 -14.88 10.39 -2.72
C LYS A 89 -13.60 9.72 -3.25
N THR A 90 -13.18 10.07 -4.47
CA THR A 90 -12.00 9.50 -5.15
C THR A 90 -10.93 10.56 -5.39
N VAL A 91 -9.69 10.10 -5.43
CA VAL A 91 -8.53 10.87 -5.89
C VAL A 91 -7.76 10.08 -6.93
N VAL A 92 -6.90 10.76 -7.67
CA VAL A 92 -6.10 10.17 -8.75
C VAL A 92 -4.70 9.89 -8.24
N VAL A 93 -4.21 8.67 -8.46
CA VAL A 93 -2.82 8.31 -8.21
C VAL A 93 -1.93 9.10 -9.16
N PRO A 94 -0.95 9.88 -8.66
CA PRO A 94 -0.09 10.70 -9.49
C PRO A 94 0.60 9.88 -10.58
N ILE A 95 0.80 10.45 -11.76
CA ILE A 95 1.46 9.87 -12.94
C ILE A 95 0.68 8.69 -13.55
N ILE A 96 0.20 7.76 -12.70
CA ILE A 96 -0.52 6.55 -13.14
C ILE A 96 -1.95 6.86 -13.62
N GLY A 97 -2.58 7.88 -13.07
CA GLY A 97 -3.93 8.30 -13.46
C GLY A 97 -5.07 7.41 -12.96
N ARG A 98 -4.79 6.42 -12.12
CA ARG A 98 -5.82 5.54 -11.55
C ARG A 98 -6.58 6.24 -10.43
N GLU A 99 -7.91 6.19 -10.49
CA GLU A 99 -8.77 6.66 -9.40
C GLU A 99 -8.80 5.65 -8.25
N ILE A 100 -8.66 6.16 -7.02
CA ILE A 100 -8.72 5.39 -5.78
C ILE A 100 -9.61 6.08 -4.77
N PRO A 101 -10.36 5.33 -3.92
CA PRO A 101 -11.26 5.92 -2.93
C PRO A 101 -10.50 6.45 -1.71
N ILE A 102 -11.11 7.43 -1.05
CA ILE A 102 -10.76 7.88 0.30
C ILE A 102 -11.66 7.13 1.28
N VAL A 103 -11.07 6.38 2.19
CA VAL A 103 -11.74 5.55 3.18
C VAL A 103 -11.49 6.06 4.59
N ALA A 104 -12.41 5.79 5.51
CA ALA A 104 -12.24 6.11 6.92
C ALA A 104 -11.75 4.87 7.68
N ASP A 105 -10.68 5.00 8.47
CA ASP A 105 -10.19 3.95 9.35
C ASP A 105 -9.53 4.58 10.60
N GLU A 106 -9.89 4.09 11.78
CA GLU A 106 -9.35 4.57 13.07
C GLU A 106 -7.85 4.28 13.27
N TYR A 107 -7.27 3.43 12.42
CA TYR A 107 -5.82 3.19 12.40
C TYR A 107 -5.02 4.48 12.14
N VAL A 108 -5.60 5.44 11.41
CA VAL A 108 -4.91 6.68 11.05
C VAL A 108 -4.87 7.63 12.24
N GLU A 109 -3.68 7.99 12.68
CA GLU A 109 -3.47 9.01 13.72
C GLU A 109 -3.59 10.41 13.12
N MET A 110 -4.52 11.21 13.65
CA MET A 110 -4.82 12.57 13.12
C MET A 110 -3.62 13.52 13.23
N ASP A 111 -2.79 13.36 14.24
CA ASP A 111 -1.66 14.24 14.53
C ASP A 111 -0.33 13.74 13.95
N PHE A 112 -0.34 12.59 13.29
CA PHE A 112 0.85 12.05 12.65
C PHE A 112 0.91 12.45 11.16
N GLY A 113 2.00 13.13 10.78
CA GLY A 113 2.23 13.58 9.41
C GLY A 113 1.12 14.52 8.92
N THR A 114 0.44 14.12 7.85
CA THR A 114 -0.68 14.88 7.27
C THR A 114 -2.05 14.45 7.81
N GLY A 115 -2.12 13.39 8.62
CA GLY A 115 -3.37 12.75 9.03
C GLY A 115 -4.04 11.96 7.91
N ALA A 116 -3.32 11.72 6.82
CA ALA A 116 -3.76 10.89 5.70
C ALA A 116 -2.68 9.89 5.31
N VAL A 117 -3.06 8.65 5.11
CA VAL A 117 -2.13 7.54 4.80
C VAL A 117 -2.56 6.90 3.48
N LYS A 118 -1.63 6.77 2.55
CA LYS A 118 -1.83 5.97 1.34
C LYS A 118 -1.88 4.49 1.71
N ILE A 119 -2.75 3.73 1.08
CA ILE A 119 -2.95 2.30 1.40
C ILE A 119 -2.54 1.43 0.23
N THR A 120 -1.51 0.61 0.48
CA THR A 120 -0.93 -0.35 -0.48
C THR A 120 -0.99 -1.76 0.10
N PRO A 121 -2.14 -2.43 0.08
CA PRO A 121 -2.38 -3.66 0.84
C PRO A 121 -1.46 -4.83 0.49
N SER A 122 -0.82 -4.81 -0.68
CA SER A 122 0.11 -5.86 -1.12
C SER A 122 1.56 -5.65 -0.66
N HIS A 123 1.89 -4.49 -0.06
CA HIS A 123 3.29 -4.12 0.20
C HIS A 123 3.55 -3.65 1.64
N ASP A 124 2.52 -3.56 2.47
CA ASP A 124 2.62 -3.21 3.89
C ASP A 124 1.63 -4.02 4.72
N PRO A 125 2.05 -4.63 5.85
CA PRO A 125 1.17 -5.43 6.70
C PRO A 125 0.01 -4.63 7.32
N ASN A 126 0.27 -3.38 7.72
CA ASN A 126 -0.77 -2.52 8.30
C ASN A 126 -1.79 -2.12 7.23
N ASP A 127 -1.31 -1.76 6.04
CA ASP A 127 -2.16 -1.43 4.89
C ASP A 127 -2.99 -2.63 4.46
N PHE A 128 -2.45 -3.85 4.59
CA PHE A 128 -3.20 -5.08 4.32
C PHE A 128 -4.42 -5.21 5.26
N GLU A 129 -4.24 -4.93 6.56
CA GLU A 129 -5.34 -4.98 7.53
C GLU A 129 -6.38 -3.89 7.28
N VAL A 130 -5.94 -2.65 7.01
CA VAL A 130 -6.82 -1.56 6.61
C VAL A 130 -7.60 -1.94 5.34
N GLY A 131 -6.91 -2.46 4.33
CA GLY A 131 -7.53 -2.91 3.08
C GLY A 131 -8.59 -4.00 3.29
N GLN A 132 -8.34 -4.95 4.21
CA GLN A 132 -9.34 -5.97 4.56
C GLN A 132 -10.59 -5.38 5.21
N ARG A 133 -10.42 -4.44 6.17
CA ARG A 133 -11.54 -3.82 6.88
C ARG A 133 -12.37 -2.91 5.98
N THR A 134 -11.70 -2.20 5.07
CA THR A 134 -12.34 -1.20 4.20
C THR A 134 -12.74 -1.74 2.82
N GLY A 135 -12.40 -3.01 2.53
CA GLY A 135 -12.75 -3.65 1.25
C GLY A 135 -11.90 -3.17 0.06
N LEU A 136 -10.72 -2.58 0.29
CA LEU A 136 -9.83 -2.15 -0.77
C LEU A 136 -9.21 -3.34 -1.51
N PRO A 137 -9.06 -3.27 -2.84
CA PRO A 137 -8.44 -4.32 -3.61
C PRO A 137 -6.94 -4.42 -3.30
N ARG A 138 -6.37 -5.59 -3.57
CA ARG A 138 -4.93 -5.85 -3.43
C ARG A 138 -4.28 -5.77 -4.80
N MET A 139 -3.28 -4.93 -4.93
CA MET A 139 -2.53 -4.74 -6.17
C MET A 139 -1.03 -4.91 -5.88
N CYS A 140 -0.48 -6.04 -6.29
CA CYS A 140 0.95 -6.28 -6.20
C CYS A 140 1.64 -5.73 -7.46
N VAL A 141 2.53 -4.76 -7.28
CA VAL A 141 3.28 -4.12 -8.38
C VAL A 141 4.71 -4.61 -8.50
N PHE A 142 5.10 -5.59 -7.69
CA PHE A 142 6.42 -6.21 -7.72
C PHE A 142 6.37 -7.62 -8.29
N THR A 143 7.41 -7.99 -9.00
CA THR A 143 7.69 -9.36 -9.43
C THR A 143 8.39 -10.13 -8.30
N GLU A 144 8.50 -11.45 -8.43
CA GLU A 144 9.19 -12.31 -7.46
C GLU A 144 10.67 -11.97 -7.27
N ASP A 145 11.31 -11.36 -8.25
CA ASP A 145 12.72 -10.93 -8.21
C ASP A 145 12.90 -9.45 -7.84
N GLY A 146 11.81 -8.78 -7.38
CA GLY A 146 11.87 -7.43 -6.83
C GLY A 146 11.93 -6.31 -7.86
N HIS A 147 11.51 -6.56 -9.10
CA HIS A 147 11.31 -5.53 -10.12
C HIS A 147 9.86 -5.05 -10.15
N ILE A 148 9.63 -3.89 -10.73
CA ILE A 148 8.28 -3.40 -11.01
C ILE A 148 7.67 -4.26 -12.13
N ASN A 149 6.44 -4.74 -11.93
CA ASN A 149 5.71 -5.49 -12.94
C ASN A 149 4.95 -4.58 -13.92
N GLU A 150 4.19 -5.17 -14.83
CA GLU A 150 3.44 -4.45 -15.89
C GLU A 150 2.42 -3.43 -15.34
N LEU A 151 1.93 -3.63 -14.11
CA LEU A 151 1.00 -2.70 -13.47
C LEU A 151 1.65 -1.35 -13.11
N GLY A 152 2.98 -1.29 -13.04
CA GLY A 152 3.76 -0.07 -12.86
C GLY A 152 3.90 0.79 -14.11
N GLY A 153 3.30 0.40 -15.25
CA GLY A 153 3.29 1.16 -16.49
C GLY A 153 4.70 1.45 -17.01
N GLN A 154 5.04 2.73 -17.18
CA GLN A 154 6.36 3.14 -17.70
C GLN A 154 7.56 2.73 -16.81
N TYR A 155 7.31 2.35 -15.56
CA TYR A 155 8.34 1.89 -14.63
C TYR A 155 8.55 0.37 -14.63
N ALA A 156 7.80 -0.37 -15.43
CA ALA A 156 7.92 -1.83 -15.51
C ALA A 156 9.34 -2.26 -15.88
N GLY A 157 9.83 -3.28 -15.17
CA GLY A 157 11.19 -3.83 -15.33
C GLY A 157 12.29 -3.11 -14.55
N LEU A 158 12.01 -1.95 -13.94
CA LEU A 158 12.96 -1.28 -13.05
C LEU A 158 13.05 -2.01 -11.70
N THR A 159 14.20 -1.97 -11.07
CA THR A 159 14.33 -2.34 -9.67
C THR A 159 13.60 -1.32 -8.78
N THR A 160 13.25 -1.71 -7.56
CA THR A 160 12.59 -0.81 -6.58
C THR A 160 13.40 0.46 -6.33
N LYS A 161 14.74 0.37 -6.31
CA LYS A 161 15.63 1.53 -6.08
C LYS A 161 15.65 2.48 -7.28
N GLU A 162 15.74 1.95 -8.48
CA GLU A 162 15.68 2.73 -9.73
C GLU A 162 14.33 3.40 -9.88
N CYS A 163 13.25 2.63 -9.68
CA CYS A 163 11.90 3.14 -9.72
C CYS A 163 11.70 4.29 -8.73
N ARG A 164 12.13 4.15 -7.46
CA ARG A 164 12.04 5.20 -6.45
C ARG A 164 12.68 6.50 -6.93
N LYS A 165 13.88 6.41 -7.50
CA LYS A 165 14.60 7.59 -7.98
C LYS A 165 13.86 8.28 -9.13
N ILE A 166 13.51 7.54 -10.17
CA ILE A 166 12.85 8.07 -11.36
C ILE A 166 11.45 8.60 -11.02
N PHE A 167 10.68 7.84 -10.23
CA PHE A 167 9.33 8.24 -9.84
C PHE A 167 9.30 9.55 -9.05
N VAL A 168 10.28 9.77 -8.17
CA VAL A 168 10.41 11.03 -7.42
C VAL A 168 10.81 12.20 -8.32
N GLU A 169 11.58 11.94 -9.40
CA GLU A 169 11.93 12.96 -10.40
C GLU A 169 10.72 13.33 -11.28
N ASP A 170 9.78 12.41 -11.47
CA ASP A 170 8.58 12.59 -12.29
C ASP A 170 7.40 13.22 -11.51
N LEU A 171 7.44 13.24 -10.16
CA LEU A 171 6.41 13.83 -9.28
C LEU A 171 6.50 15.35 -9.20
#